data_1a229aa775bd9833b5bf9962244aa275
#
_entry.id   1a229aa775bd9833b5bf9962244aa275
#
_cell.length_a   1.000
_cell.length_b   1.000
_cell.length_c   1.000
_cell.angle_alpha   90.00
_cell.angle_beta   90.00
_cell.angle_gamma   90.00
#
_symmetry.space_group_name_H-M   'P 1'
#
loop_
_entity.id
_entity.type
_entity.pdbx_description
1 polymer ?
#
loop_
_entity_poly.entity_id
_entity_poly.type
_entity_poly.pdbx_seq_one_letter_code
_entity_poly.pdbx_strand_id
1 'polypeptide(L)'
;MKKYFNLIAIFFVSFVYSQENIKYQKPSQEILNLVEHERAPSVLYDDQKTHMIFLYRDNYKTIEDLSAKEMRLGGLRIDPATNIGSRVTYYNNVKIKNLKDSKAEIKQIGGLPKNPKLSNISWSPNQKKVALTNTTRTGVELWVLDVESATVEKLSEATLNANIGGVITWNTDSQSMFVKMISENRKPLIDTNTVVPEGPTVSTNFGAKAQNRT
;
A
#
# COMPACT_ATOMS: atom_id res chain seq x y z
N MET A 1 54.66 -27.28 -31.83
CA MET A 1 53.34 -27.47 -31.20
C MET A 1 53.16 -26.67 -29.91
N LYS A 2 54.09 -26.64 -28.93
CA LYS A 2 53.93 -25.88 -27.66
C LYS A 2 53.74 -24.36 -27.84
N LYS A 3 54.33 -23.72 -28.87
CA LYS A 3 54.20 -22.27 -29.10
C LYS A 3 52.80 -21.86 -29.55
N TYR A 4 52.11 -22.69 -30.31
CA TYR A 4 50.72 -22.40 -30.76
C TYR A 4 49.69 -22.66 -29.68
N PHE A 5 49.97 -23.58 -28.76
CA PHE A 5 49.09 -23.83 -27.61
C PHE A 5 48.97 -22.60 -26.69
N ASN A 6 50.10 -21.94 -26.44
CA ASN A 6 50.09 -20.70 -25.64
C ASN A 6 49.36 -19.54 -26.33
N LEU A 7 49.41 -19.44 -27.67
CA LEU A 7 48.72 -18.42 -28.45
C LEU A 7 47.19 -18.62 -28.39
N ILE A 8 46.72 -19.89 -28.48
CA ILE A 8 45.31 -20.25 -28.36
C ILE A 8 44.81 -19.99 -26.93
N ALA A 9 45.62 -20.27 -25.90
CA ALA A 9 45.23 -19.98 -24.50
C ALA A 9 45.08 -18.49 -24.24
N ILE A 10 45.91 -17.63 -24.82
CA ILE A 10 45.81 -16.16 -24.72
C ILE A 10 44.53 -15.67 -25.43
N PHE A 11 44.15 -16.25 -26.53
CA PHE A 11 42.93 -15.88 -27.27
C PHE A 11 41.65 -16.23 -26.48
N PHE A 12 41.65 -17.34 -25.71
CA PHE A 12 40.54 -17.75 -24.88
C PHE A 12 40.35 -16.84 -23.66
N VAL A 13 41.43 -16.29 -23.08
CA VAL A 13 41.34 -15.38 -21.91
C VAL A 13 40.72 -14.03 -22.28
N SER A 14 40.82 -13.60 -23.54
CA SER A 14 40.26 -12.34 -24.03
C SER A 14 38.72 -12.33 -24.11
N PHE A 15 38.07 -13.48 -24.08
CA PHE A 15 36.60 -13.58 -24.15
C PHE A 15 35.91 -13.54 -22.75
N VAL A 16 36.66 -13.52 -21.65
CA VAL A 16 36.10 -13.58 -20.31
C VAL A 16 35.71 -12.18 -19.75
N TYR A 17 36.11 -11.11 -20.42
CA TYR A 17 35.81 -9.71 -20.00
C TYR A 17 34.52 -9.12 -20.55
N SER A 18 33.61 -9.94 -21.10
CA SER A 18 32.36 -9.45 -21.69
C SER A 18 31.16 -9.47 -20.72
N GLN A 19 31.38 -9.18 -19.45
CA GLN A 19 30.28 -8.75 -18.59
C GLN A 19 30.55 -7.29 -18.18
N GLU A 20 30.38 -6.40 -19.16
CA GLU A 20 30.19 -4.99 -18.80
C GLU A 20 28.93 -4.92 -17.93
N ASN A 21 29.08 -4.29 -16.75
CA ASN A 21 27.97 -3.79 -15.94
C ASN A 21 27.26 -2.73 -16.80
N ILE A 22 26.38 -3.17 -17.69
CA ILE A 22 25.57 -2.30 -18.52
C ILE A 22 24.72 -1.49 -17.54
N LYS A 23 25.07 -0.23 -17.35
CA LYS A 23 24.25 0.71 -16.58
C LYS A 23 22.85 0.71 -17.18
N TYR A 24 21.83 0.67 -16.34
CA TYR A 24 20.45 0.81 -16.74
C TYR A 24 20.30 1.94 -17.77
N GLN A 25 19.96 1.60 -19.00
CA GLN A 25 19.71 2.58 -20.03
C GLN A 25 18.25 3.01 -19.94
N LYS A 26 18.04 4.33 -19.89
CA LYS A 26 16.69 4.87 -20.01
C LYS A 26 16.20 4.70 -21.45
N PRO A 27 14.94 4.30 -21.68
CA PRO A 27 14.32 4.31 -22.99
C PRO A 27 14.31 5.72 -23.62
N SER A 28 14.05 5.82 -24.91
CA SER A 28 13.84 7.11 -25.55
C SER A 28 12.65 7.86 -24.93
N GLN A 29 12.65 9.19 -25.02
CA GLN A 29 11.59 10.01 -24.42
C GLN A 29 10.20 9.66 -24.99
N GLU A 30 10.11 9.25 -26.24
CA GLU A 30 8.87 8.83 -26.89
C GLU A 30 8.28 7.58 -26.21
N ILE A 31 9.14 6.59 -25.88
CA ILE A 31 8.71 5.39 -25.13
C ILE A 31 8.34 5.75 -23.71
N LEU A 32 9.10 6.64 -23.04
CA LEU A 32 8.77 7.12 -21.70
C LEU A 32 7.41 7.82 -21.67
N ASN A 33 7.10 8.67 -22.61
CA ASN A 33 5.81 9.36 -22.72
C ASN A 33 4.63 8.41 -22.87
N LEU A 34 4.82 7.25 -23.53
CA LEU A 34 3.78 6.21 -23.65
C LEU A 34 3.55 5.48 -22.34
N VAL A 35 4.57 5.32 -21.52
CA VAL A 35 4.53 4.56 -20.25
C VAL A 35 4.14 5.46 -19.08
N GLU A 36 4.64 6.69 -19.04
CA GLU A 36 4.45 7.66 -17.95
C GLU A 36 3.22 8.56 -18.15
N HIS A 37 2.18 8.07 -18.85
CA HIS A 37 0.95 8.84 -18.99
C HIS A 37 0.21 8.98 -17.65
N GLU A 38 -0.46 10.11 -17.44
CA GLU A 38 -1.31 10.31 -16.27
C GLU A 38 -2.52 9.38 -16.34
N ARG A 39 -2.72 8.59 -15.29
CA ARG A 39 -3.85 7.68 -15.18
C ARG A 39 -5.13 8.44 -14.87
N ALA A 40 -6.23 8.09 -15.53
CA ALA A 40 -7.54 8.61 -15.16
C ALA A 40 -7.86 8.32 -13.68
N PRO A 41 -8.34 9.30 -12.91
CA PRO A 41 -8.68 9.11 -11.51
C PRO A 41 -9.84 8.15 -11.33
N SER A 42 -9.86 7.45 -10.20
CA SER A 42 -11.06 6.78 -9.72
C SER A 42 -12.03 7.82 -9.19
N VAL A 43 -13.32 7.62 -9.41
CA VAL A 43 -14.35 8.59 -9.04
C VAL A 43 -15.30 8.00 -8.02
N LEU A 44 -15.54 8.74 -6.94
CA LEU A 44 -16.55 8.43 -5.93
C LEU A 44 -17.58 9.55 -5.90
N TYR A 45 -18.84 9.16 -5.78
CA TYR A 45 -19.98 10.08 -5.62
C TYR A 45 -20.53 9.98 -4.20
N ASP A 46 -21.12 11.07 -3.71
CA ASP A 46 -22.03 11.02 -2.60
C ASP A 46 -23.36 10.37 -3.02
N ASP A 47 -24.16 9.91 -2.06
CA ASP A 47 -25.44 9.22 -2.35
C ASP A 47 -26.42 10.11 -3.14
N GLN A 48 -26.37 11.42 -2.93
CA GLN A 48 -27.23 12.39 -3.59
C GLN A 48 -26.67 12.86 -4.94
N LYS A 49 -25.46 12.41 -5.33
CA LYS A 49 -24.76 12.84 -6.54
C LYS A 49 -24.56 14.36 -6.62
N THR A 50 -24.32 14.98 -5.48
CA THR A 50 -24.06 16.43 -5.37
C THR A 50 -22.58 16.77 -5.41
N HIS A 51 -21.73 15.82 -5.01
CA HIS A 51 -20.28 15.95 -5.03
C HIS A 51 -19.63 14.74 -5.68
N MET A 52 -18.52 15.00 -6.31
CA MET A 52 -17.67 14.00 -6.96
C MET A 52 -16.25 14.15 -6.44
N ILE A 53 -15.69 13.06 -5.91
CA ILE A 53 -14.31 13.00 -5.46
C ILE A 53 -13.49 12.23 -6.48
N PHE A 54 -12.38 12.82 -6.90
CA PHE A 54 -11.41 12.25 -7.81
C PHE A 54 -10.20 11.76 -7.01
N LEU A 55 -9.88 10.48 -7.15
CA LEU A 55 -8.80 9.81 -6.46
C LEU A 55 -7.71 9.46 -7.47
N TYR A 56 -6.58 10.13 -7.37
CA TYR A 56 -5.44 9.94 -8.26
C TYR A 56 -4.47 8.92 -7.68
N ARG A 57 -3.84 8.15 -8.54
CA ARG A 57 -2.82 7.18 -8.16
C ARG A 57 -1.80 6.99 -9.27
N ASP A 58 -0.60 6.56 -8.91
CA ASP A 58 0.44 6.22 -9.86
C ASP A 58 0.09 4.99 -10.69
N ASN A 59 0.65 4.89 -11.90
CA ASN A 59 0.49 3.73 -12.76
C ASN A 59 1.19 2.50 -12.21
N TYR A 60 2.34 2.69 -11.61
CA TYR A 60 3.24 1.64 -11.14
C TYR A 60 3.60 1.81 -9.68
N LYS A 61 3.89 0.71 -9.03
CA LYS A 61 4.48 0.71 -7.70
C LYS A 61 5.95 1.14 -7.78
N THR A 62 6.41 1.87 -6.79
CA THR A 62 7.82 2.23 -6.64
C THR A 62 8.65 1.01 -6.25
N ILE A 63 9.97 1.09 -6.42
CA ILE A 63 10.90 0.07 -5.92
C ILE A 63 10.78 -0.06 -4.40
N GLU A 64 10.56 1.05 -3.67
CA GLU A 64 10.31 1.05 -2.23
C GLU A 64 9.08 0.20 -1.88
N ASP A 65 7.96 0.38 -2.59
CA ASP A 65 6.73 -0.40 -2.36
C ASP A 65 6.92 -1.89 -2.69
N LEU A 66 7.72 -2.21 -3.70
CA LEU A 66 7.99 -3.60 -4.10
C LEU A 66 8.98 -4.31 -3.17
N SER A 67 9.87 -3.56 -2.51
CA SER A 67 10.85 -4.08 -1.56
C SER A 67 10.32 -4.21 -0.14
N ALA A 68 9.12 -3.68 0.16
CA ALA A 68 8.53 -3.75 1.48
C ALA A 68 8.36 -5.20 1.95
N LYS A 69 8.70 -5.47 3.21
CA LYS A 69 8.55 -6.79 3.81
C LYS A 69 7.07 -7.18 3.86
N GLU A 70 6.76 -8.37 3.40
CA GLU A 70 5.42 -8.95 3.46
C GLU A 70 5.40 -10.12 4.45
N MET A 71 4.52 -10.07 5.44
CA MET A 71 4.20 -11.20 6.30
C MET A 71 2.97 -11.92 5.75
N ARG A 72 3.05 -13.24 5.65
CA ARG A 72 1.96 -14.11 5.16
C ARG A 72 1.44 -14.97 6.31
N LEU A 73 0.17 -14.79 6.65
CA LEU A 73 -0.48 -15.50 7.74
C LEU A 73 -1.86 -16.00 7.26
N GLY A 74 -2.01 -17.30 7.04
CA GLY A 74 -3.30 -17.90 6.71
C GLY A 74 -4.03 -17.24 5.55
N GLY A 75 -3.29 -16.87 4.47
CA GLY A 75 -3.85 -16.15 3.32
C GLY A 75 -3.82 -14.62 3.44
N LEU A 76 -3.62 -14.07 4.62
CA LEU A 76 -3.41 -12.63 4.81
C LEU A 76 -2.00 -12.23 4.37
N ARG A 77 -1.91 -11.06 3.77
CA ARG A 77 -0.65 -10.44 3.38
C ARG A 77 -0.55 -9.08 4.02
N ILE A 78 0.33 -8.97 4.98
CA ILE A 78 0.43 -7.84 5.90
C ILE A 78 1.79 -7.19 5.75
N ASP A 79 1.82 -5.86 5.71
CA ASP A 79 3.03 -5.10 5.97
C ASP A 79 3.22 -4.99 7.50
N PRO A 80 4.23 -5.65 8.07
CA PRO A 80 4.42 -5.68 9.52
C PRO A 80 4.85 -4.33 10.12
N ALA A 81 5.45 -3.45 9.31
CA ALA A 81 5.90 -2.13 9.77
C ALA A 81 4.72 -1.17 9.94
N THR A 82 3.79 -1.19 9.00
CA THR A 82 2.68 -0.23 8.96
C THR A 82 1.35 -0.81 9.44
N ASN A 83 1.28 -2.13 9.62
CA ASN A 83 0.10 -2.84 10.07
C ASN A 83 -1.13 -2.66 9.15
N ILE A 84 -0.89 -2.62 7.85
CA ILE A 84 -1.89 -2.61 6.78
C ILE A 84 -1.64 -3.76 5.81
N GLY A 85 -2.61 -4.10 4.97
CA GLY A 85 -2.40 -5.09 3.91
C GLY A 85 -1.28 -4.68 2.96
N SER A 86 -0.34 -5.57 2.65
CA SER A 86 0.81 -5.28 1.77
C SER A 86 0.43 -5.01 0.31
N ARG A 87 -0.81 -5.36 -0.08
CA ARG A 87 -1.31 -5.21 -1.45
C ARG A 87 -2.31 -4.08 -1.63
N VAL A 88 -2.39 -3.18 -0.65
CA VAL A 88 -3.27 -2.01 -0.74
C VAL A 88 -2.85 -1.12 -1.90
N THR A 89 -3.85 -0.62 -2.62
CA THR A 89 -3.66 0.44 -3.61
C THR A 89 -3.79 1.78 -2.92
N TYR A 90 -2.79 2.63 -3.08
CA TYR A 90 -2.79 3.96 -2.50
C TYR A 90 -3.17 5.02 -3.54
N TYR A 91 -3.85 6.05 -3.06
CA TYR A 91 -4.07 7.28 -3.81
C TYR A 91 -3.10 8.35 -3.33
N ASN A 92 -2.53 9.07 -4.28
CA ASN A 92 -1.51 10.09 -4.02
C ASN A 92 -2.05 11.53 -4.10
N ASN A 93 -3.28 11.69 -4.52
CA ASN A 93 -3.94 13.00 -4.55
C ASN A 93 -5.47 12.84 -4.55
N VAL A 94 -6.17 13.87 -4.07
CA VAL A 94 -7.63 13.94 -4.04
C VAL A 94 -8.07 15.32 -4.50
N LYS A 95 -9.07 15.34 -5.40
CA LYS A 95 -9.75 16.56 -5.82
C LYS A 95 -11.26 16.37 -5.68
N ILE A 96 -12.00 17.47 -5.58
CA ILE A 96 -13.46 17.45 -5.42
C ILE A 96 -14.13 18.37 -6.44
N LYS A 97 -15.33 18.02 -6.87
CA LYS A 97 -16.19 18.86 -7.68
C LYS A 97 -17.60 18.87 -7.13
N ASN A 98 -18.19 20.05 -7.01
CA ASN A 98 -19.63 20.22 -6.74
C ASN A 98 -20.39 20.06 -8.05
N LEU A 99 -21.34 19.12 -8.09
CA LEU A 99 -22.14 18.82 -9.29
C LEU A 99 -23.44 19.63 -9.39
N LYS A 100 -23.85 20.29 -8.29
CA LYS A 100 -25.02 21.19 -8.31
C LYS A 100 -24.77 22.45 -9.14
N ASP A 101 -23.51 22.87 -9.20
CA ASP A 101 -23.10 23.97 -10.05
C ASP A 101 -22.40 23.42 -11.31
N SER A 102 -23.06 23.54 -12.45
CA SER A 102 -22.51 23.06 -13.74
C SER A 102 -21.22 23.78 -14.14
N LYS A 103 -20.96 24.98 -13.58
CA LYS A 103 -19.76 25.78 -13.83
C LYS A 103 -18.67 25.53 -12.79
N ALA A 104 -18.95 24.76 -11.73
CA ALA A 104 -17.95 24.46 -10.72
C ALA A 104 -16.74 23.74 -11.33
N GLU A 105 -15.56 24.26 -11.04
CA GLU A 105 -14.30 23.63 -11.42
C GLU A 105 -13.92 22.52 -10.43
N ILE A 106 -13.02 21.64 -10.88
CA ILE A 106 -12.43 20.62 -10.01
C ILE A 106 -11.45 21.30 -9.05
N LYS A 107 -11.77 21.26 -7.75
CA LYS A 107 -10.98 21.90 -6.69
C LYS A 107 -9.98 20.91 -6.08
N GLN A 108 -8.74 21.35 -5.91
CA GLN A 108 -7.74 20.60 -5.15
C GLN A 108 -8.10 20.63 -3.67
N ILE A 109 -8.03 19.47 -3.00
CA ILE A 109 -8.21 19.36 -1.55
C ILE A 109 -7.00 19.97 -0.84
N GLY A 110 -7.27 20.86 0.12
CA GLY A 110 -6.25 21.47 0.98
C GLY A 110 -5.89 20.58 2.17
N GLY A 111 -4.66 20.75 2.69
CA GLY A 111 -4.21 20.09 3.92
C GLY A 111 -3.74 18.64 3.76
N LEU A 112 -3.66 18.10 2.55
CA LEU A 112 -3.13 16.75 2.32
C LEU A 112 -1.71 16.61 2.89
N PRO A 113 -1.36 15.44 3.47
CA PRO A 113 0.00 15.17 3.91
C PRO A 113 0.99 15.21 2.76
N LYS A 114 2.25 15.46 3.05
CA LYS A 114 3.32 15.37 2.05
C LYS A 114 3.48 13.92 1.60
N ASN A 115 3.50 13.68 0.28
CA ASN A 115 3.58 12.34 -0.34
C ASN A 115 2.50 11.39 0.22
N PRO A 116 1.21 11.69 0.04
CA PRO A 116 0.13 10.94 0.66
C PRO A 116 0.04 9.52 0.09
N LYS A 117 -0.21 8.55 0.99
CA LYS A 117 -0.58 7.16 0.66
C LYS A 117 -1.97 6.90 1.23
N LEU A 118 -3.00 7.41 0.53
CA LEU A 118 -4.37 7.40 1.00
C LEU A 118 -5.09 6.10 0.64
N SER A 119 -5.92 5.62 1.58
CA SER A 119 -6.76 4.42 1.38
C SER A 119 -7.95 4.40 2.34
N ASN A 120 -8.73 3.33 2.38
CA ASN A 120 -9.87 3.13 3.29
C ASN A 120 -10.84 4.33 3.32
N ILE A 121 -11.28 4.78 2.15
CA ILE A 121 -12.11 5.96 1.99
C ILE A 121 -13.57 5.62 2.29
N SER A 122 -14.20 6.37 3.20
CA SER A 122 -15.56 6.12 3.66
C SER A 122 -16.33 7.42 3.88
N TRP A 123 -17.46 7.57 3.22
CA TRP A 123 -18.38 8.69 3.43
C TRP A 123 -19.09 8.60 4.78
N SER A 124 -19.29 9.75 5.44
CA SER A 124 -20.18 9.84 6.58
C SER A 124 -21.65 9.64 6.14
N PRO A 125 -22.55 9.13 7.00
CA PRO A 125 -23.95 8.92 6.64
C PRO A 125 -24.65 10.17 6.08
N ASN A 126 -24.32 11.37 6.58
CA ASN A 126 -24.87 12.63 6.09
C ASN A 126 -24.13 13.20 4.85
N GLN A 127 -23.12 12.49 4.32
CA GLN A 127 -22.38 12.85 3.11
C GLN A 127 -21.59 14.18 3.18
N LYS A 128 -21.42 14.76 4.39
CA LYS A 128 -20.68 16.01 4.58
C LYS A 128 -19.21 15.81 4.85
N LYS A 129 -18.81 14.61 5.27
CA LYS A 129 -17.43 14.27 5.59
C LYS A 129 -17.02 12.97 4.93
N VAL A 130 -15.71 12.83 4.70
CA VAL A 130 -15.12 11.59 4.21
C VAL A 130 -13.94 11.22 5.08
N ALA A 131 -14.04 10.09 5.75
CA ALA A 131 -12.90 9.52 6.47
C ALA A 131 -12.00 8.79 5.50
N LEU A 132 -10.70 8.87 5.72
CA LEU A 132 -9.68 8.21 4.93
C LEU A 132 -8.46 7.92 5.79
N THR A 133 -7.66 6.97 5.38
CA THR A 133 -6.40 6.67 6.06
C THR A 133 -5.22 7.13 5.23
N ASN A 134 -4.16 7.58 5.91
CA ASN A 134 -2.86 7.84 5.31
C ASN A 134 -1.82 6.87 5.88
N THR A 135 -1.14 6.12 5.03
CA THR A 135 -0.09 5.19 5.45
C THR A 135 1.26 5.89 5.44
N THR A 136 1.88 5.98 6.60
CA THR A 136 3.23 6.49 6.80
C THR A 136 4.25 5.34 6.79
N ARG A 137 5.52 5.62 7.05
CA ARG A 137 6.54 4.57 7.20
C ARG A 137 6.38 3.73 8.48
N THR A 138 5.68 4.23 9.48
CA THR A 138 5.59 3.64 10.82
C THR A 138 4.21 3.14 11.19
N GLY A 139 3.19 3.45 10.40
CA GLY A 139 1.81 3.04 10.69
C GLY A 139 0.79 3.77 9.84
N VAL A 140 -0.45 3.69 10.27
CA VAL A 140 -1.61 4.24 9.55
C VAL A 140 -2.29 5.31 10.41
N GLU A 141 -2.49 6.48 9.84
CA GLU A 141 -3.17 7.64 10.42
C GLU A 141 -4.63 7.71 9.96
N LEU A 142 -5.49 8.29 10.79
CA LEU A 142 -6.85 8.69 10.43
C LEU A 142 -6.89 10.15 10.01
N TRP A 143 -7.55 10.42 8.89
CA TRP A 143 -7.78 11.75 8.37
C TRP A 143 -9.26 11.91 8.00
N VAL A 144 -9.78 13.13 8.08
CA VAL A 144 -11.15 13.46 7.66
C VAL A 144 -11.13 14.64 6.72
N LEU A 145 -11.79 14.47 5.58
CA LEU A 145 -12.09 15.51 4.62
C LEU A 145 -13.44 16.13 4.97
N ASP A 146 -13.50 17.43 5.11
CA ASP A 146 -14.72 18.20 5.07
C ASP A 146 -15.04 18.56 3.61
N VAL A 147 -16.23 18.16 3.15
CA VAL A 147 -16.64 18.24 1.76
C VAL A 147 -16.91 19.68 1.30
N GLU A 148 -17.44 20.51 2.20
CA GLU A 148 -17.81 21.89 1.89
C GLU A 148 -16.57 22.79 1.80
N SER A 149 -15.70 22.71 2.78
CA SER A 149 -14.44 23.49 2.79
C SER A 149 -13.41 22.94 1.82
N ALA A 150 -13.51 21.67 1.42
CA ALA A 150 -12.54 20.92 0.64
C ALA A 150 -11.16 20.88 1.32
N THR A 151 -11.12 20.64 2.63
CA THR A 151 -9.91 20.54 3.44
C THR A 151 -9.89 19.24 4.22
N VAL A 152 -8.69 18.69 4.43
CA VAL A 152 -8.50 17.51 5.27
C VAL A 152 -7.80 17.87 6.58
N GLU A 153 -8.16 17.15 7.62
CA GLU A 153 -7.58 17.25 8.95
C GLU A 153 -7.13 15.87 9.44
N LYS A 154 -5.95 15.82 10.09
CA LYS A 154 -5.46 14.61 10.75
C LYS A 154 -6.14 14.45 12.10
N LEU A 155 -6.75 13.28 12.34
CA LEU A 155 -7.44 12.97 13.61
C LEU A 155 -6.67 12.03 14.53
N SER A 156 -5.73 11.24 14.02
CA SER A 156 -4.96 10.32 14.87
C SER A 156 -3.49 10.26 14.48
N GLU A 157 -2.66 9.85 15.42
CA GLU A 157 -1.31 9.40 15.12
C GLU A 157 -1.33 8.09 14.33
N ALA A 158 -0.17 7.60 13.89
CA ALA A 158 -0.02 6.41 13.05
C ALA A 158 -0.23 5.09 13.84
N THR A 159 -1.38 4.97 14.49
CA THR A 159 -1.71 3.89 15.44
C THR A 159 -2.89 3.01 15.00
N LEU A 160 -3.42 3.21 13.80
CA LEU A 160 -4.54 2.40 13.32
C LEU A 160 -4.10 0.97 12.95
N ASN A 161 -4.97 0.01 13.27
CA ASN A 161 -4.87 -1.36 12.79
C ASN A 161 -5.68 -1.51 11.50
N ALA A 162 -5.02 -1.37 10.38
CA ALA A 162 -5.64 -1.44 9.06
C ALA A 162 -5.63 -2.85 8.43
N ASN A 163 -5.42 -3.89 9.24
CA ASN A 163 -5.55 -5.28 8.84
C ASN A 163 -6.95 -5.82 9.18
N ILE A 164 -7.38 -6.83 8.43
CA ILE A 164 -8.58 -7.63 8.68
C ILE A 164 -9.87 -6.79 8.79
N GLY A 165 -10.61 -6.72 7.69
CA GLY A 165 -11.90 -6.05 7.62
C GLY A 165 -11.83 -4.53 7.69
N GLY A 166 -12.96 -3.86 7.88
CA GLY A 166 -13.08 -2.40 7.90
C GLY A 166 -12.26 -1.76 9.02
N VAL A 167 -11.55 -0.70 8.69
CA VAL A 167 -10.74 0.08 9.65
C VAL A 167 -11.57 1.13 10.33
N ILE A 168 -12.51 1.73 9.58
CA ILE A 168 -13.34 2.86 9.94
C ILE A 168 -14.80 2.44 9.81
N THR A 169 -15.59 2.75 10.83
CA THR A 169 -17.06 2.60 10.80
C THR A 169 -17.68 3.87 11.35
N TRP A 170 -18.37 4.62 10.50
CA TRP A 170 -19.12 5.78 10.91
C TRP A 170 -20.30 5.42 11.81
N ASN A 171 -20.53 6.22 12.84
CA ASN A 171 -21.76 6.15 13.60
C ASN A 171 -22.87 6.89 12.83
N THR A 172 -24.12 6.55 13.11
CA THR A 172 -25.31 7.12 12.44
C THR A 172 -25.46 8.63 12.65
N ASP A 173 -24.84 9.17 13.71
CA ASP A 173 -24.80 10.61 14.00
C ASP A 173 -23.93 11.41 13.03
N SER A 174 -23.12 10.75 12.20
CA SER A 174 -22.18 11.37 11.26
C SER A 174 -21.12 12.29 11.90
N GLN A 175 -20.98 12.25 13.23
CA GLN A 175 -20.04 13.06 13.98
C GLN A 175 -18.96 12.21 14.66
N SER A 176 -19.28 10.96 14.94
CA SER A 176 -18.38 10.02 15.56
C SER A 176 -18.13 8.80 14.69
N MET A 177 -17.02 8.10 14.93
CA MET A 177 -16.66 6.88 14.23
C MET A 177 -15.92 5.90 15.14
N PHE A 178 -16.12 4.62 14.90
CA PHE A 178 -15.32 3.57 15.51
C PHE A 178 -14.13 3.28 14.58
N VAL A 179 -12.95 3.18 15.18
CA VAL A 179 -11.72 2.82 14.47
C VAL A 179 -10.98 1.71 15.19
N LYS A 180 -10.33 0.84 14.44
CA LYS A 180 -9.49 -0.19 15.03
C LYS A 180 -8.11 0.38 15.30
N MET A 181 -7.68 0.30 16.56
CA MET A 181 -6.37 0.75 17.01
C MET A 181 -5.43 -0.43 17.24
N ILE A 182 -4.14 -0.20 17.12
CA ILE A 182 -3.11 -1.13 17.58
C ILE A 182 -3.07 -1.06 19.11
N SER A 183 -3.05 -2.22 19.78
CA SER A 183 -2.93 -2.28 21.23
C SER A 183 -1.61 -1.65 21.70
N GLU A 184 -1.66 -0.81 22.71
CA GLU A 184 -0.47 -0.22 23.36
C GLU A 184 0.45 -1.29 23.95
N ASN A 185 -0.14 -2.40 24.42
CA ASN A 185 0.58 -3.54 24.98
C ASN A 185 1.01 -4.58 23.91
N ARG A 186 1.05 -4.19 22.64
CA ARG A 186 1.47 -5.09 21.57
C ARG A 186 2.91 -5.54 21.80
N LYS A 187 3.10 -6.86 21.88
CA LYS A 187 4.46 -7.45 21.92
C LYS A 187 5.20 -7.18 20.61
N PRO A 188 6.54 -7.13 20.63
CA PRO A 188 7.34 -7.06 19.41
C PRO A 188 6.94 -8.16 18.43
N LEU A 189 7.07 -7.89 17.15
CA LEU A 189 6.87 -8.90 16.11
C LEU A 189 7.92 -10.01 16.29
N ILE A 190 7.47 -11.25 16.09
CA ILE A 190 8.38 -12.41 16.11
C ILE A 190 9.35 -12.27 14.92
N ASP A 191 10.64 -12.23 15.22
CA ASP A 191 11.66 -12.30 14.18
C ASP A 191 11.80 -13.75 13.72
N THR A 192 11.27 -14.04 12.55
CA THR A 192 11.32 -15.39 11.95
C THR A 192 12.73 -15.88 11.64
N ASN A 193 13.74 -14.99 11.63
CA ASN A 193 15.13 -15.38 11.40
C ASN A 193 15.79 -15.90 12.69
N THR A 194 15.28 -15.51 13.85
CA THR A 194 15.83 -15.89 15.17
C THR A 194 15.04 -17.01 15.84
N VAL A 195 13.80 -17.25 15.41
CA VAL A 195 12.99 -18.35 15.93
C VAL A 195 13.35 -19.62 15.18
N VAL A 196 14.10 -20.48 15.83
CA VAL A 196 14.32 -21.86 15.35
C VAL A 196 13.00 -22.59 15.52
N PRO A 197 12.39 -23.13 14.45
CA PRO A 197 11.21 -23.97 14.60
C PRO A 197 11.55 -25.17 15.48
N GLU A 198 10.82 -25.36 16.55
CA GLU A 198 10.83 -26.66 17.22
C GLU A 198 10.49 -27.70 16.17
N GLY A 199 11.28 -28.75 16.03
CA GLY A 199 11.09 -29.81 15.04
C GLY A 199 9.68 -30.38 15.08
N PRO A 200 9.28 -31.20 14.11
CA PRO A 200 7.94 -31.72 14.02
C PRO A 200 7.55 -32.44 15.30
N THR A 201 6.45 -32.03 15.91
CA THR A 201 5.88 -32.73 17.06
C THR A 201 5.26 -34.03 16.58
N VAL A 202 5.88 -35.15 16.89
CA VAL A 202 5.33 -36.48 16.61
C VAL A 202 4.41 -36.87 17.78
N SER A 203 3.11 -36.89 17.54
CA SER A 203 2.16 -37.50 18.49
C SER A 203 1.81 -38.91 18.04
N THR A 204 2.08 -39.89 18.90
CA THR A 204 1.72 -41.29 18.64
C THR A 204 0.39 -41.57 19.29
N ASN A 205 -0.59 -42.06 18.51
CA ASN A 205 -1.91 -42.40 19.00
C ASN A 205 -1.96 -43.91 19.24
N PHE A 206 -2.00 -44.33 20.49
CA PHE A 206 -2.13 -45.74 20.89
C PHE A 206 -3.60 -46.15 21.05
N GLY A 207 -4.33 -46.22 19.94
CA GLY A 207 -5.68 -46.78 19.94
C GLY A 207 -6.80 -45.85 20.45
N ALA A 208 -6.55 -44.60 20.74
CA ALA A 208 -7.58 -43.61 20.98
C ALA A 208 -8.18 -43.12 19.65
N LYS A 209 -9.44 -42.66 19.67
CA LYS A 209 -10.10 -42.11 18.47
C LYS A 209 -9.26 -41.00 17.88
N ALA A 210 -8.79 -41.16 16.64
CA ALA A 210 -8.09 -40.13 15.91
C ALA A 210 -9.04 -38.95 15.68
N GLN A 211 -8.63 -37.76 16.14
CA GLN A 211 -9.28 -36.53 15.68
C GLN A 211 -8.75 -36.23 14.28
N ASN A 212 -9.63 -36.32 13.30
CA ASN A 212 -9.34 -35.80 11.98
C ASN A 212 -9.14 -34.27 12.10
N ARG A 213 -7.95 -33.81 11.83
CA ARG A 213 -7.73 -32.38 11.64
C ARG A 213 -8.30 -31.99 10.27
N THR A 214 -9.39 -31.26 10.26
CA THR A 214 -9.90 -30.52 9.10
C THR A 214 -9.10 -29.23 8.91
#